data_d9cc494d19b4f8489397cc9b73559ec0
#
_entry.id   d9cc494d19b4f8489397cc9b73559ec0
#
_cell.length_a   1.000
_cell.length_b   1.000
_cell.length_c   1.000
_cell.angle_alpha   90.00
_cell.angle_beta   90.00
_cell.angle_gamma   90.00
#
_symmetry.space_group_name_H-M   'P 1'
#
loop_
_entity.id
_entity.type
_entity.pdbx_description
1 polymer ?
#
loop_
_entity_poly.entity_id
_entity_poly.type
_entity_poly.pdbx_seq_one_letter_code
_entity_poly.pdbx_strand_id
1 'polypeptide(L)'
;MKRFSEERGGGWEQHDLPNGGRASGAGSVELWVQRVVGVGILLGSLLTASGVTAPPPKEPVSEPRIGGLPLFADWPKDRRPAVTVVISGQTYGFLQPCGCTRPQLGGLERRAQFVQSLKAKGWPVVGVDLGDIYPQQMYVRQQGLLRYETIMHALQAMGYLAVGVGKTDIEAELDKLLTAYALQEERPPYLLAANLLGQVDGKVISRQERFQPAGLNRPLIDRFEVAKVGEVSVGIVGLIGRSLAEEIENNKLEPSITFVKNAQGKIDNGAVLQEVLLGLEQHPLRPQLLILLYQGSAEEAALLARDFPQFQVIVCRSEESEPPQFPTRSKNGSTLIVQVGHKGRYVGVVGAFPQRGGSWQLHYQLVPLTEYYLAPGSDAEALRNNPVLPLLQTYAERVRDRNLLEAVSKRPHPVQIQHPDLNLTYYGSHRCQNCHAADYLLWAKSAHSHALDTLEQKARRPNLRHFDPECVICHSVGLEYQSGFVSASKTPALKHVGCESCHGPGSGHATNPQHAGLQLLMSPWKQEAADRLPSLETMKKLASLPLVEQRQAEQALPISQRRTVERVASMCMKCHDHDNDPYFNLYVYWPKIAHGMKP
;
A
#
# COMPACT_ATOMS: atom_id res chain seq x y z
N MET A 1 -35.46 -43.69 6.89
CA MET A 1 -36.52 -44.35 6.08
C MET A 1 -36.53 -43.72 4.71
N LYS A 2 -36.40 -44.62 3.73
CA LYS A 2 -36.53 -44.48 2.27
C LYS A 2 -35.41 -43.77 1.51
N ARG A 3 -34.62 -44.64 0.92
CA ARG A 3 -33.80 -44.69 -0.27
C ARG A 3 -34.66 -44.51 -1.54
N PHE A 4 -34.01 -44.06 -2.62
CA PHE A 4 -34.08 -44.49 -4.02
C PHE A 4 -32.91 -43.77 -4.70
N SER A 5 -31.81 -44.34 -5.13
CA SER A 5 -31.37 -45.32 -6.18
C SER A 5 -31.72 -44.84 -7.59
N GLU A 6 -30.65 -44.45 -8.36
CA GLU A 6 -30.10 -45.05 -9.58
C GLU A 6 -30.94 -44.97 -10.86
N GLU A 7 -30.32 -44.42 -11.91
CA GLU A 7 -29.90 -45.08 -13.17
C GLU A 7 -29.35 -44.02 -14.14
N ARG A 8 -28.12 -44.18 -14.59
CA ARG A 8 -27.55 -44.63 -15.89
C ARG A 8 -28.19 -43.91 -17.09
N GLY A 9 -27.51 -43.42 -18.08
CA GLY A 9 -26.22 -43.69 -18.69
C GLY A 9 -26.34 -43.34 -20.18
N GLY A 10 -25.26 -43.19 -20.86
CA GLY A 10 -25.15 -43.06 -22.33
C GLY A 10 -24.66 -41.66 -22.73
N GLY A 11 -23.68 -41.48 -23.52
CA GLY A 11 -22.95 -42.33 -24.43
C GLY A 11 -22.30 -41.39 -25.44
N TRP A 12 -21.12 -41.58 -25.64
CA TRP A 12 -20.11 -41.03 -26.51
C TRP A 12 -20.44 -41.00 -28.00
N GLU A 13 -19.94 -40.03 -28.73
CA GLU A 13 -19.39 -40.26 -30.08
C GLU A 13 -18.24 -39.26 -30.35
N GLN A 14 -17.07 -39.84 -30.59
CA GLN A 14 -15.91 -39.27 -31.24
C GLN A 14 -16.17 -39.18 -32.74
N HIS A 15 -15.78 -38.10 -33.38
CA HIS A 15 -15.52 -38.12 -34.82
C HIS A 15 -14.11 -37.62 -35.13
N ASP A 16 -13.41 -38.49 -35.83
CA ASP A 16 -12.06 -38.41 -36.32
C ASP A 16 -11.83 -37.35 -37.40
N LEU A 17 -10.58 -36.95 -37.50
CA LEU A 17 -9.94 -36.16 -38.54
C LEU A 17 -9.83 -36.94 -39.87
N PRO A 18 -9.57 -36.25 -40.94
CA PRO A 18 -8.63 -36.81 -41.93
C PRO A 18 -7.40 -35.89 -42.20
N ASN A 19 -6.28 -36.58 -42.27
CA ASN A 19 -4.99 -36.17 -42.81
C ASN A 19 -5.03 -35.94 -44.31
N GLY A 20 -4.13 -35.08 -44.80
CA GLY A 20 -3.55 -35.29 -46.11
C GLY A 20 -3.05 -34.04 -46.84
N GLY A 21 -1.76 -33.99 -47.09
CA GLY A 21 -1.24 -33.39 -48.30
C GLY A 21 -0.05 -32.46 -48.18
N ARG A 22 1.17 -33.04 -48.23
CA ARG A 22 2.41 -32.32 -48.57
C ARG A 22 2.43 -31.92 -50.04
N ALA A 23 2.92 -30.72 -50.38
CA ALA A 23 3.66 -30.48 -51.60
C ALA A 23 4.65 -29.31 -51.43
N SER A 24 5.85 -29.58 -51.72
CA SER A 24 7.06 -28.78 -51.86
C SER A 24 7.01 -27.87 -53.08
N GLY A 25 7.64 -26.71 -53.01
CA GLY A 25 7.92 -25.88 -54.18
C GLY A 25 8.81 -24.67 -53.84
N ALA A 26 10.08 -24.84 -54.05
CA ALA A 26 11.07 -23.74 -54.02
C ALA A 26 10.95 -22.91 -55.31
N GLY A 27 11.18 -21.60 -55.22
CA GLY A 27 11.26 -20.72 -56.37
C GLY A 27 11.77 -19.34 -55.98
N SER A 28 13.06 -19.17 -56.07
CA SER A 28 13.81 -17.90 -56.09
C SER A 28 13.54 -17.14 -57.39
N VAL A 29 13.32 -15.80 -57.33
CA VAL A 29 13.57 -14.89 -58.46
C VAL A 29 14.05 -13.54 -57.95
N GLU A 30 15.13 -13.13 -58.56
CA GLU A 30 15.96 -11.94 -58.33
C GLU A 30 15.32 -10.60 -58.75
N LEU A 31 15.92 -9.57 -58.21
CA LEU A 31 16.06 -8.16 -58.62
C LEU A 31 15.54 -7.72 -59.99
N TRP A 32 14.85 -6.59 -60.01
CA TRP A 32 15.00 -5.53 -61.02
C TRP A 32 14.92 -4.13 -60.43
N VAL A 33 16.04 -3.39 -60.58
CA VAL A 33 16.19 -1.94 -60.36
C VAL A 33 15.82 -1.25 -61.68
N GLN A 34 14.90 -0.28 -61.63
CA GLN A 34 14.88 0.77 -62.68
C GLN A 34 14.57 2.15 -62.06
N ARG A 35 15.54 3.04 -62.27
CA ARG A 35 15.44 4.49 -62.09
C ARG A 35 14.50 5.09 -63.13
N VAL A 36 13.59 5.97 -62.68
CA VAL A 36 13.01 7.00 -63.53
C VAL A 36 13.14 8.35 -62.82
N VAL A 37 13.89 9.23 -63.44
CA VAL A 37 14.01 10.66 -63.12
C VAL A 37 12.83 11.38 -63.77
N GLY A 38 12.06 12.14 -63.01
CA GLY A 38 10.99 12.99 -63.52
C GLY A 38 10.88 14.27 -62.69
N VAL A 39 11.26 15.38 -63.30
CA VAL A 39 11.15 16.76 -62.82
C VAL A 39 9.67 17.17 -62.78
N GLY A 40 9.20 17.75 -61.69
CA GLY A 40 7.83 18.32 -61.57
C GLY A 40 7.67 19.26 -60.39
N ILE A 41 7.93 20.50 -60.62
CA ILE A 41 7.31 21.77 -60.17
C ILE A 41 6.72 21.83 -58.75
N LEU A 42 7.32 22.75 -57.97
CA LEU A 42 6.86 23.34 -56.71
C LEU A 42 5.40 23.83 -56.76
N LEU A 43 4.59 23.39 -55.80
CA LEU A 43 3.49 24.18 -55.23
C LEU A 43 3.58 23.97 -53.72
N GLY A 44 3.97 25.04 -53.04
CA GLY A 44 4.12 25.05 -51.59
C GLY A 44 2.77 25.04 -50.91
N SER A 45 2.52 24.04 -50.09
CA SER A 45 1.51 24.04 -49.03
C SER A 45 2.27 24.00 -47.70
N LEU A 46 2.33 25.12 -47.00
CA LEU A 46 2.79 25.20 -45.61
C LEU A 46 1.80 24.41 -44.74
N LEU A 47 2.08 23.13 -44.57
CA LEU A 47 1.59 22.37 -43.45
C LEU A 47 2.56 22.61 -42.29
N THR A 48 2.19 23.51 -41.39
CA THR A 48 2.82 23.63 -40.08
C THR A 48 2.61 22.32 -39.33
N ALA A 49 3.59 21.45 -39.43
CA ALA A 49 3.70 20.29 -38.55
C ALA A 49 3.87 20.84 -37.13
N SER A 50 2.79 20.80 -36.35
CA SER A 50 2.87 20.95 -34.92
C SER A 50 3.77 19.83 -34.39
N GLY A 51 5.02 20.16 -34.17
CA GLY A 51 5.99 19.27 -33.59
C GLY A 51 5.51 18.88 -32.19
N VAL A 52 4.97 17.68 -32.07
CA VAL A 52 4.88 17.00 -30.78
C VAL A 52 6.32 16.72 -30.37
N THR A 53 6.91 17.66 -29.64
CA THR A 53 8.18 17.41 -28.97
C THR A 53 7.99 16.20 -28.08
N ALA A 54 8.74 15.13 -28.36
CA ALA A 54 8.82 13.99 -27.47
C ALA A 54 9.14 14.51 -26.06
N PRO A 55 8.50 13.99 -25.02
CA PRO A 55 8.81 14.39 -23.65
C PRO A 55 10.32 14.20 -23.44
N PRO A 56 10.99 15.13 -22.73
CA PRO A 56 12.42 15.02 -22.47
C PRO A 56 12.73 13.62 -21.88
N PRO A 57 13.86 13.01 -22.23
CA PRO A 57 14.27 11.74 -21.67
C PRO A 57 14.24 11.88 -20.15
N LYS A 58 13.55 10.97 -19.46
CA LYS A 58 13.51 10.95 -18.00
C LYS A 58 14.94 10.83 -17.51
N GLU A 59 15.38 11.78 -16.69
CA GLU A 59 16.68 11.66 -16.02
C GLU A 59 16.78 10.29 -15.33
N PRO A 60 17.93 9.60 -15.43
CA PRO A 60 18.10 8.33 -14.77
C PRO A 60 17.92 8.52 -13.27
N VAL A 61 17.00 7.75 -12.67
CA VAL A 61 16.76 7.80 -11.24
C VAL A 61 18.03 7.35 -10.53
N SER A 62 18.65 8.25 -9.78
CA SER A 62 19.89 7.98 -9.06
C SER A 62 19.64 7.11 -7.82
N GLU A 63 20.68 6.37 -7.39
CA GLU A 63 20.66 5.64 -6.13
C GLU A 63 20.29 6.59 -4.97
N PRO A 64 19.40 6.18 -4.06
CA PRO A 64 19.00 7.03 -2.95
C PRO A 64 20.19 7.35 -2.03
N ARG A 65 20.18 8.56 -1.49
CA ARG A 65 21.17 9.06 -0.52
C ARG A 65 20.46 9.48 0.74
N ILE A 66 21.10 9.30 1.89
CA ILE A 66 20.60 9.76 3.17
C ILE A 66 21.57 10.79 3.72
N GLY A 67 21.07 11.98 4.04
CA GLY A 67 21.93 13.10 4.46
C GLY A 67 23.02 13.46 3.42
N GLY A 68 22.75 13.24 2.13
CA GLY A 68 23.72 13.46 1.04
C GLY A 68 24.74 12.32 0.84
N LEU A 69 24.82 11.34 1.75
CA LEU A 69 25.76 10.22 1.68
C LEU A 69 25.15 9.02 0.95
N PRO A 70 25.96 8.23 0.21
CA PRO A 70 25.54 6.95 -0.35
C PRO A 70 25.08 5.98 0.75
N LEU A 71 24.21 5.05 0.42
CA LEU A 71 23.80 4.00 1.36
C LEU A 71 25.01 3.18 1.82
N PHE A 72 25.02 2.81 3.10
CA PHE A 72 26.10 2.01 3.73
C PHE A 72 27.49 2.68 3.70
N ALA A 73 27.53 4.02 3.64
CA ALA A 73 28.79 4.77 3.54
C ALA A 73 29.71 4.57 4.76
N ASP A 74 29.13 4.45 5.94
CA ASP A 74 29.79 4.25 7.25
C ASP A 74 30.03 2.77 7.63
N TRP A 75 29.64 1.83 6.76
CA TRP A 75 29.87 0.40 7.02
C TRP A 75 31.31 -0.01 6.68
N PRO A 76 31.88 -1.03 7.36
CA PRO A 76 33.21 -1.56 7.04
C PRO A 76 33.34 -1.90 5.55
N LYS A 77 34.42 -1.46 4.91
CA LYS A 77 34.68 -1.69 3.47
C LYS A 77 35.58 -2.92 3.23
N ASP A 78 36.32 -3.31 4.23
CA ASP A 78 37.28 -4.43 4.23
C ASP A 78 36.62 -5.79 4.42
N ARG A 79 35.36 -5.80 4.91
CA ARG A 79 34.64 -7.05 5.20
C ARG A 79 33.12 -6.86 4.99
N ARG A 80 32.46 -7.96 4.63
CA ARG A 80 30.99 -8.03 4.55
C ARG A 80 30.39 -8.30 5.93
N PRO A 81 29.12 -7.94 6.17
CA PRO A 81 28.41 -8.37 7.37
C PRO A 81 28.29 -9.90 7.40
N ALA A 82 28.40 -10.49 8.59
CA ALA A 82 28.12 -11.91 8.79
C ALA A 82 26.62 -12.22 8.68
N VAL A 83 25.77 -11.24 9.04
CA VAL A 83 24.32 -11.25 8.84
C VAL A 83 23.86 -9.85 8.48
N THR A 84 22.94 -9.76 7.53
CA THR A 84 22.21 -8.56 7.17
C THR A 84 20.72 -8.77 7.45
N VAL A 85 20.17 -8.03 8.40
CA VAL A 85 18.76 -8.09 8.76
C VAL A 85 18.02 -6.96 8.05
N VAL A 86 17.04 -7.30 7.19
CA VAL A 86 16.11 -6.34 6.57
C VAL A 86 14.86 -6.28 7.43
N ILE A 87 14.53 -5.08 7.91
CA ILE A 87 13.49 -4.83 8.90
C ILE A 87 12.37 -4.02 8.25
N SER A 88 11.13 -4.51 8.35
CA SER A 88 9.91 -3.83 7.96
C SER A 88 8.80 -4.04 8.98
N GLY A 89 7.64 -3.43 8.75
CA GLY A 89 6.44 -3.55 9.59
C GLY A 89 5.44 -2.45 9.26
N GLN A 90 4.31 -2.44 9.97
CA GLN A 90 3.25 -1.45 9.82
C GLN A 90 2.89 -1.19 8.34
N THR A 91 2.81 -2.29 7.56
CA THR A 91 2.57 -2.23 6.12
C THR A 91 1.14 -1.80 5.80
N TYR A 92 0.18 -2.09 6.70
CA TYR A 92 -1.23 -1.67 6.60
C TYR A 92 -1.86 -1.94 5.23
N GLY A 93 -1.58 -3.12 4.66
CA GLY A 93 -2.13 -3.54 3.38
C GLY A 93 -1.55 -2.84 2.14
N PHE A 94 -0.53 -2.01 2.29
CA PHE A 94 0.05 -1.25 1.19
C PHE A 94 0.90 -2.13 0.28
N LEU A 95 0.39 -2.41 -0.92
CA LEU A 95 1.08 -3.24 -1.90
C LEU A 95 2.10 -2.45 -2.73
N GLN A 96 1.70 -1.26 -3.17
CA GLN A 96 2.51 -0.42 -4.06
C GLN A 96 1.96 1.00 -4.15
N PRO A 97 2.78 1.99 -4.54
CA PRO A 97 2.32 3.35 -4.81
C PRO A 97 1.29 3.40 -5.95
N CYS A 98 0.35 4.35 -5.89
CA CYS A 98 -0.63 4.56 -6.96
C CYS A 98 0.04 4.97 -8.28
N GLY A 99 1.18 5.66 -8.24
CA GLY A 99 1.85 6.21 -9.42
C GLY A 99 1.19 7.48 -9.98
N CYS A 100 0.22 8.05 -9.26
CA CYS A 100 -0.53 9.25 -9.66
C CYS A 100 0.36 10.48 -9.69
N THR A 101 1.27 10.59 -8.73
CA THR A 101 2.30 11.63 -8.63
C THR A 101 3.68 11.00 -8.44
N ARG A 102 4.73 11.80 -8.64
CA ARG A 102 6.12 11.35 -8.48
C ARG A 102 6.96 12.46 -7.85
N PRO A 103 7.95 12.08 -7.01
CA PRO A 103 8.33 10.73 -6.56
C PRO A 103 7.39 10.18 -5.48
N GLN A 104 7.21 8.88 -5.45
CA GLN A 104 6.52 8.15 -4.36
C GLN A 104 7.43 7.08 -3.80
N LEU A 105 7.30 6.77 -2.51
CA LEU A 105 8.11 5.78 -1.81
C LEU A 105 7.33 4.48 -1.57
N GLY A 106 8.08 3.39 -1.38
CA GLY A 106 7.52 2.11 -0.95
C GLY A 106 7.09 1.19 -2.09
N GLY A 107 6.42 0.13 -1.70
CA GLY A 107 5.91 -0.91 -2.58
C GLY A 107 6.73 -2.19 -2.55
N LEU A 108 6.01 -3.32 -2.67
CA LEU A 108 6.60 -4.65 -2.55
C LEU A 108 7.56 -4.98 -3.70
N GLU A 109 7.28 -4.49 -4.93
CA GLU A 109 8.21 -4.62 -6.06
C GLU A 109 9.58 -4.04 -5.75
N ARG A 110 9.61 -2.81 -5.23
CA ARG A 110 10.85 -2.10 -4.91
C ARG A 110 11.57 -2.73 -3.74
N ARG A 111 10.82 -3.20 -2.73
CA ARG A 111 11.38 -3.92 -1.59
C ARG A 111 12.07 -5.21 -2.05
N ALA A 112 11.42 -5.98 -2.92
CA ALA A 112 11.99 -7.21 -3.48
C ALA A 112 13.28 -6.93 -4.27
N GLN A 113 13.28 -5.91 -5.11
CA GLN A 113 14.46 -5.52 -5.89
C GLN A 113 15.61 -5.05 -4.99
N PHE A 114 15.30 -4.31 -3.92
CA PHE A 114 16.29 -3.90 -2.92
C PHE A 114 16.91 -5.13 -2.22
N VAL A 115 16.08 -6.05 -1.73
CA VAL A 115 16.55 -7.29 -1.07
C VAL A 115 17.43 -8.10 -2.03
N GLN A 116 17.05 -8.23 -3.30
CA GLN A 116 17.88 -8.87 -4.32
C GLN A 116 19.23 -8.17 -4.51
N SER A 117 19.25 -6.83 -4.46
CA SER A 117 20.51 -6.07 -4.57
C SER A 117 21.47 -6.34 -3.42
N LEU A 118 20.97 -6.56 -2.19
CA LEU A 118 21.81 -6.97 -1.05
C LEU A 118 22.35 -8.39 -1.23
N LYS A 119 21.50 -9.33 -1.67
CA LYS A 119 21.91 -10.72 -1.97
C LYS A 119 22.95 -10.75 -3.09
N ALA A 120 22.82 -9.89 -4.11
CA ALA A 120 23.79 -9.77 -5.20
C ALA A 120 25.17 -9.25 -4.74
N LYS A 121 25.23 -8.51 -3.62
CA LYS A 121 26.52 -8.14 -2.97
C LYS A 121 27.17 -9.31 -2.22
N GLY A 122 26.56 -10.52 -2.24
CA GLY A 122 27.03 -11.69 -1.50
C GLY A 122 26.80 -11.59 0.02
N TRP A 123 25.90 -10.72 0.48
CA TRP A 123 25.57 -10.60 1.89
C TRP A 123 24.59 -11.70 2.32
N PRO A 124 24.77 -12.33 3.49
CA PRO A 124 23.76 -13.20 4.09
C PRO A 124 22.60 -12.36 4.59
N VAL A 125 21.44 -12.47 3.92
CA VAL A 125 20.27 -11.63 4.16
C VAL A 125 19.13 -12.42 4.78
N VAL A 126 18.52 -11.90 5.84
CA VAL A 126 17.27 -12.37 6.43
C VAL A 126 16.31 -11.17 6.58
N GLY A 127 15.04 -11.38 6.25
CA GLY A 127 13.99 -10.40 6.49
C GLY A 127 13.22 -10.69 7.77
N VAL A 128 12.82 -9.66 8.49
CA VAL A 128 11.86 -9.70 9.60
C VAL A 128 10.84 -8.58 9.45
N ASP A 129 9.61 -8.85 9.81
CA ASP A 129 8.53 -7.85 9.77
C ASP A 129 7.87 -7.74 11.15
N LEU A 130 7.62 -6.51 11.60
CA LEU A 130 7.02 -6.29 12.92
C LEU A 130 5.57 -6.74 12.99
N GLY A 131 4.84 -6.84 11.86
CA GLY A 131 3.39 -7.04 11.80
C GLY A 131 2.64 -5.75 11.48
N ASP A 132 1.36 -5.70 11.80
CA ASP A 132 0.41 -4.69 11.30
C ASP A 132 0.35 -4.75 9.76
N ILE A 133 0.18 -5.95 9.23
CA ILE A 133 0.10 -6.21 7.79
C ILE A 133 -1.28 -5.90 7.25
N TYR A 134 -2.34 -6.22 8.01
CA TYR A 134 -3.72 -5.99 7.57
C TYR A 134 -4.01 -4.48 7.46
N PRO A 135 -4.81 -4.06 6.45
CA PRO A 135 -5.17 -2.65 6.28
C PRO A 135 -5.93 -2.07 7.47
N GLN A 136 -5.64 -0.83 7.84
CA GLN A 136 -6.38 -0.09 8.89
C GLN A 136 -7.82 0.24 8.46
N GLN A 137 -8.03 0.48 7.17
CA GLN A 137 -9.34 0.79 6.60
C GLN A 137 -9.52 0.07 5.27
N MET A 138 -10.72 -0.43 5.01
CA MET A 138 -11.07 -1.15 3.80
C MET A 138 -12.48 -0.83 3.35
N TYR A 139 -12.65 -0.68 2.03
CA TYR A 139 -13.98 -0.57 1.41
C TYR A 139 -14.66 -1.93 1.28
N VAL A 140 -13.87 -3.00 1.16
CA VAL A 140 -14.35 -4.37 1.04
C VAL A 140 -13.49 -5.30 1.89
N ARG A 141 -14.07 -5.93 2.91
CA ARG A 141 -13.34 -6.79 3.85
C ARG A 141 -12.57 -7.93 3.17
N GLN A 142 -13.17 -8.56 2.15
CA GLN A 142 -12.52 -9.63 1.40
C GLN A 142 -11.24 -9.15 0.68
N GLN A 143 -11.18 -7.89 0.29
CA GLN A 143 -9.98 -7.29 -0.28
C GLN A 143 -8.86 -7.17 0.74
N GLY A 144 -9.17 -6.85 1.99
CA GLY A 144 -8.21 -6.82 3.09
C GLY A 144 -7.52 -8.16 3.30
N LEU A 145 -8.28 -9.26 3.29
CA LEU A 145 -7.73 -10.61 3.38
C LEU A 145 -6.83 -10.95 2.18
N LEU A 146 -7.24 -10.58 0.96
CA LEU A 146 -6.40 -10.76 -0.23
C LEU A 146 -5.08 -9.98 -0.16
N ARG A 147 -5.10 -8.76 0.38
CA ARG A 147 -3.90 -7.96 0.59
C ARG A 147 -2.98 -8.58 1.60
N TYR A 148 -3.51 -9.00 2.75
CA TYR A 148 -2.76 -9.72 3.77
C TYR A 148 -2.05 -10.95 3.19
N GLU A 149 -2.81 -11.83 2.54
CA GLU A 149 -2.29 -13.03 1.87
C GLU A 149 -1.19 -12.69 0.85
N THR A 150 -1.43 -11.68 0.01
CA THR A 150 -0.46 -11.25 -1.01
C THR A 150 0.82 -10.72 -0.38
N ILE A 151 0.73 -9.94 0.71
CA ILE A 151 1.91 -9.42 1.42
C ILE A 151 2.69 -10.57 2.05
N MET A 152 2.02 -11.51 2.72
CA MET A 152 2.68 -12.66 3.35
C MET A 152 3.44 -13.50 2.31
N HIS A 153 2.85 -13.80 1.16
CA HIS A 153 3.54 -14.49 0.07
C HIS A 153 4.67 -13.64 -0.54
N ALA A 154 4.54 -12.33 -0.59
CA ALA A 154 5.61 -11.45 -1.04
C ALA A 154 6.79 -11.46 -0.04
N LEU A 155 6.53 -11.42 1.26
CA LEU A 155 7.56 -11.57 2.30
C LEU A 155 8.26 -12.92 2.20
N GLN A 156 7.50 -14.00 1.96
CA GLN A 156 8.05 -15.34 1.68
C GLN A 156 9.00 -15.33 0.47
N ALA A 157 8.55 -14.77 -0.65
CA ALA A 157 9.34 -14.69 -1.89
C ALA A 157 10.63 -13.86 -1.72
N MET A 158 10.62 -12.86 -0.83
CA MET A 158 11.80 -12.07 -0.48
C MET A 158 12.75 -12.78 0.50
N GLY A 159 12.30 -13.85 1.19
CA GLY A 159 13.09 -14.60 2.16
C GLY A 159 13.01 -14.03 3.58
N TYR A 160 11.85 -13.50 3.96
CA TYR A 160 11.56 -13.14 5.34
C TYR A 160 11.40 -14.42 6.18
N LEU A 161 11.89 -14.36 7.41
CA LEU A 161 11.86 -15.52 8.31
C LEU A 161 10.70 -15.46 9.30
N ALA A 162 10.39 -14.26 9.80
CA ALA A 162 9.38 -14.09 10.84
C ALA A 162 8.60 -12.79 10.67
N VAL A 163 7.36 -12.83 11.15
CA VAL A 163 6.42 -11.71 11.20
C VAL A 163 5.80 -11.67 12.60
N GLY A 164 5.82 -10.51 13.25
CA GLY A 164 5.07 -10.26 14.49
C GLY A 164 3.56 -10.17 14.22
N VAL A 165 2.76 -10.21 15.27
CA VAL A 165 1.31 -10.00 15.20
C VAL A 165 0.99 -8.61 15.73
N GLY A 166 0.45 -7.73 14.88
CA GLY A 166 0.13 -6.35 15.22
C GLY A 166 -1.34 -6.13 15.58
N LYS A 167 -1.67 -4.89 15.93
CA LYS A 167 -3.03 -4.49 16.30
C LYS A 167 -4.03 -4.73 15.17
N THR A 168 -3.69 -4.27 13.95
CA THR A 168 -4.59 -4.41 12.79
C THR A 168 -4.81 -5.87 12.40
N ASP A 169 -3.81 -6.73 12.63
CA ASP A 169 -3.91 -8.16 12.38
C ASP A 169 -4.89 -8.81 13.36
N ILE A 170 -4.92 -8.34 14.62
CA ILE A 170 -5.86 -8.83 15.64
C ILE A 170 -7.28 -8.32 15.36
N GLU A 171 -7.46 -7.04 15.07
CA GLU A 171 -8.74 -6.41 14.75
C GLU A 171 -9.41 -7.01 13.48
N ALA A 172 -8.63 -7.62 12.59
CA ALA A 172 -9.12 -8.28 11.39
C ALA A 172 -9.73 -9.68 11.62
N GLU A 173 -9.97 -10.07 12.85
CA GLU A 173 -10.31 -11.45 13.28
C GLU A 173 -9.12 -12.38 13.00
N LEU A 174 -8.22 -12.48 13.96
CA LEU A 174 -6.93 -13.16 13.84
C LEU A 174 -7.04 -14.59 13.29
N ASP A 175 -8.09 -15.34 13.66
CA ASP A 175 -8.36 -16.69 13.17
C ASP A 175 -8.53 -16.74 11.63
N LYS A 176 -9.13 -15.70 11.03
CA LYS A 176 -9.25 -15.60 9.57
C LYS A 176 -7.90 -15.37 8.89
N LEU A 177 -7.03 -14.55 9.49
CA LEU A 177 -5.68 -14.34 8.98
C LEU A 177 -4.83 -15.60 9.11
N LEU A 178 -4.94 -16.32 10.24
CA LEU A 178 -4.28 -17.62 10.42
C LEU A 178 -4.74 -18.64 9.37
N THR A 179 -6.04 -18.68 9.10
CA THR A 179 -6.61 -19.55 8.07
C THR A 179 -6.17 -19.14 6.66
N ALA A 180 -6.06 -17.85 6.39
CA ALA A 180 -5.67 -17.35 5.08
C ALA A 180 -4.21 -17.66 4.70
N TYR A 181 -3.32 -17.77 5.69
CA TYR A 181 -1.89 -18.00 5.44
C TYR A 181 -1.29 -19.12 6.30
N ALA A 182 -1.25 -18.96 7.61
CA ALA A 182 -0.46 -19.84 8.50
C ALA A 182 -0.95 -21.29 8.52
N LEU A 183 -2.23 -21.55 8.26
CA LEU A 183 -2.77 -22.90 8.15
C LEU A 183 -2.41 -23.56 6.81
N GLN A 184 -2.14 -22.80 5.76
CA GLN A 184 -1.90 -23.31 4.41
C GLN A 184 -0.42 -23.37 4.03
N GLU A 185 0.44 -22.68 4.79
CA GLU A 185 1.86 -22.52 4.44
C GLU A 185 2.77 -22.93 5.62
N GLU A 186 3.56 -23.98 5.41
CA GLU A 186 4.51 -24.47 6.42
C GLU A 186 5.91 -23.83 6.33
N ARG A 187 6.14 -23.00 5.31
CA ARG A 187 7.43 -22.32 5.08
C ARG A 187 7.43 -20.92 5.69
N PRO A 188 8.62 -20.36 6.00
CA PRO A 188 8.71 -18.97 6.48
C PRO A 188 8.08 -17.98 5.47
N PRO A 189 7.60 -16.81 5.92
CA PRO A 189 7.74 -16.28 7.28
C PRO A 189 6.74 -16.89 8.26
N TYR A 190 7.21 -17.12 9.49
CA TYR A 190 6.37 -17.64 10.59
C TYR A 190 5.82 -16.51 11.44
N LEU A 191 4.56 -16.65 11.89
CA LEU A 191 3.93 -15.68 12.79
C LEU A 191 4.44 -15.91 14.22
N LEU A 192 4.85 -14.83 14.89
CA LEU A 192 5.39 -14.86 16.24
C LEU A 192 4.63 -13.97 17.21
N ALA A 193 4.20 -14.53 18.36
CA ALA A 193 3.60 -13.78 19.47
C ALA A 193 3.77 -14.54 20.79
N ALA A 194 4.86 -14.32 21.53
CA ALA A 194 5.24 -15.10 22.70
C ALA A 194 4.26 -15.02 23.87
N ASN A 195 3.57 -13.91 24.06
CA ASN A 195 2.65 -13.68 25.17
C ASN A 195 1.17 -13.88 24.82
N LEU A 196 0.86 -14.31 23.57
CA LEU A 196 -0.54 -14.50 23.12
C LEU A 196 -1.05 -15.90 23.48
N LEU A 197 -2.24 -15.95 24.07
CA LEU A 197 -2.94 -17.17 24.47
C LEU A 197 -4.34 -17.22 23.84
N GLY A 198 -4.82 -18.44 23.59
CA GLY A 198 -6.20 -18.66 23.21
C GLY A 198 -7.16 -18.53 24.40
N GLN A 199 -8.41 -18.19 24.14
CA GLN A 199 -9.49 -18.18 25.11
C GLN A 199 -10.76 -18.74 24.46
N VAL A 200 -11.40 -19.72 25.13
CA VAL A 200 -12.67 -20.31 24.70
C VAL A 200 -13.59 -20.40 25.89
N ASP A 201 -14.82 -19.91 25.75
CA ASP A 201 -15.85 -19.85 26.81
C ASP A 201 -15.33 -19.27 28.14
N GLY A 202 -14.51 -18.23 28.06
CA GLY A 202 -13.90 -17.57 29.21
C GLY A 202 -12.78 -18.35 29.89
N LYS A 203 -12.39 -19.53 29.36
CA LYS A 203 -11.26 -20.32 29.85
C LYS A 203 -10.04 -20.12 28.94
N VAL A 204 -8.90 -19.87 29.58
CA VAL A 204 -7.60 -19.82 28.88
C VAL A 204 -7.22 -21.24 28.48
N ILE A 205 -6.87 -21.41 27.21
CA ILE A 205 -6.32 -22.66 26.67
C ILE A 205 -4.88 -22.43 26.25
N SER A 206 -4.11 -23.50 26.14
CA SER A 206 -2.73 -23.38 25.68
C SER A 206 -2.69 -22.84 24.25
N ARG A 207 -1.64 -22.12 23.93
CA ARG A 207 -1.42 -21.60 22.57
C ARG A 207 -1.39 -22.74 21.55
N GLN A 208 -0.75 -23.84 21.88
CA GLN A 208 -0.68 -25.01 21.02
C GLN A 208 -2.06 -25.59 20.72
N GLU A 209 -2.94 -25.70 21.72
CA GLU A 209 -4.32 -26.16 21.53
C GLU A 209 -5.14 -25.20 20.68
N ARG A 210 -4.94 -23.90 20.85
CA ARG A 210 -5.71 -22.85 20.13
C ARG A 210 -5.28 -22.67 18.69
N PHE A 211 -3.97 -22.68 18.43
CA PHE A 211 -3.40 -22.27 17.15
C PHE A 211 -2.75 -23.41 16.37
N GLN A 212 -2.77 -24.63 16.87
CA GLN A 212 -2.30 -25.81 16.17
C GLN A 212 -3.44 -26.79 15.92
N PRO A 213 -4.09 -26.77 14.75
CA PRO A 213 -5.09 -27.76 14.37
C PRO A 213 -4.53 -29.18 14.41
N ALA A 214 -5.43 -30.15 14.63
CA ALA A 214 -5.05 -31.56 14.64
C ALA A 214 -4.33 -31.95 13.33
N GLY A 215 -3.18 -32.59 13.44
CA GLY A 215 -2.38 -33.03 12.30
C GLY A 215 -1.29 -32.06 11.83
N LEU A 216 -1.18 -30.86 12.38
CA LEU A 216 -0.02 -29.99 12.15
C LEU A 216 1.11 -30.29 13.14
N ASN A 217 2.33 -30.30 12.63
CA ASN A 217 3.54 -30.52 13.46
C ASN A 217 4.03 -29.22 14.14
N ARG A 218 3.46 -28.07 13.81
CA ARG A 218 3.90 -26.76 14.26
C ARG A 218 2.70 -25.89 14.65
N PRO A 219 2.77 -25.11 15.76
CA PRO A 219 1.77 -24.09 16.08
C PRO A 219 1.65 -23.06 14.97
N LEU A 220 0.44 -22.54 14.72
CA LEU A 220 0.21 -21.46 13.73
C LEU A 220 0.82 -20.12 14.17
N ILE A 221 0.99 -19.93 15.48
CA ILE A 221 1.70 -18.80 16.08
C ILE A 221 2.72 -19.34 17.06
N ASP A 222 4.00 -19.08 16.78
CA ASP A 222 5.12 -19.49 17.64
C ASP A 222 5.54 -18.37 18.59
N ARG A 223 6.34 -18.71 19.61
CA ARG A 223 6.94 -17.75 20.52
C ARG A 223 8.19 -17.11 19.91
N PHE A 224 9.00 -17.93 19.25
CA PHE A 224 10.25 -17.55 18.61
C PHE A 224 10.56 -18.48 17.45
N GLU A 225 11.48 -18.07 16.62
CA GLU A 225 12.07 -18.84 15.54
C GLU A 225 13.59 -18.75 15.59
N VAL A 226 14.29 -19.84 15.25
CA VAL A 226 15.76 -19.88 15.14
C VAL A 226 16.15 -20.45 13.80
N ALA A 227 16.95 -19.71 13.04
CA ALA A 227 17.45 -20.17 11.74
C ALA A 227 18.92 -19.82 11.54
N LYS A 228 19.60 -20.61 10.72
CA LYS A 228 20.96 -20.33 10.27
C LYS A 228 20.94 -19.38 9.07
N VAL A 229 21.63 -18.23 9.17
CA VAL A 229 21.77 -17.22 8.12
C VAL A 229 23.25 -17.04 7.82
N GLY A 230 23.71 -17.56 6.70
CA GLY A 230 25.15 -17.75 6.49
C GLY A 230 25.73 -18.68 7.55
N GLU A 231 26.74 -18.22 8.29
CA GLU A 231 27.35 -18.98 9.37
C GLU A 231 26.79 -18.65 10.76
N VAL A 232 25.84 -17.72 10.86
CA VAL A 232 25.31 -17.22 12.13
C VAL A 232 23.92 -17.81 12.39
N SER A 233 23.69 -18.29 13.61
CA SER A 233 22.37 -18.66 14.09
C SER A 233 21.67 -17.42 14.64
N VAL A 234 20.50 -17.07 14.08
CA VAL A 234 19.70 -15.92 14.44
C VAL A 234 18.43 -16.39 15.15
N GLY A 235 18.16 -15.85 16.34
CA GLY A 235 16.91 -16.06 17.07
C GLY A 235 16.02 -14.84 16.96
N ILE A 236 14.73 -15.05 16.66
CA ILE A 236 13.74 -13.99 16.51
C ILE A 236 12.57 -14.31 17.44
N VAL A 237 12.20 -13.33 18.26
CA VAL A 237 11.08 -13.43 19.22
C VAL A 237 10.00 -12.42 18.82
N GLY A 238 8.72 -12.82 18.83
CA GLY A 238 7.60 -11.91 18.69
C GLY A 238 6.96 -11.63 20.06
N LEU A 239 6.62 -10.37 20.35
CA LEU A 239 6.00 -9.99 21.61
C LEU A 239 5.04 -8.80 21.41
N ILE A 240 3.83 -8.94 21.89
CA ILE A 240 2.86 -7.83 21.92
C ILE A 240 3.14 -6.97 23.15
N GLY A 241 3.29 -5.66 22.93
CA GLY A 241 3.58 -4.67 23.96
C GLY A 241 2.50 -4.64 25.04
N ARG A 242 2.91 -4.30 26.26
CA ARG A 242 1.99 -4.33 27.41
C ARG A 242 0.81 -3.38 27.19
N SER A 243 1.09 -2.13 26.81
CA SER A 243 0.03 -1.12 26.60
C SER A 243 -0.94 -1.56 25.50
N LEU A 244 -0.44 -2.15 24.41
CA LEU A 244 -1.28 -2.67 23.33
C LEU A 244 -2.10 -3.88 23.76
N ALA A 245 -1.53 -4.80 24.52
CA ALA A 245 -2.23 -5.96 25.03
C ALA A 245 -3.36 -5.56 26.01
N GLU A 246 -3.11 -4.58 26.89
CA GLU A 246 -4.13 -3.99 27.76
C GLU A 246 -5.24 -3.30 26.94
N GLU A 247 -4.91 -2.59 25.88
CA GLU A 247 -5.88 -1.97 24.96
C GLU A 247 -6.77 -3.01 24.28
N ILE A 248 -6.19 -4.10 23.77
CA ILE A 248 -6.91 -5.19 23.10
C ILE A 248 -7.92 -5.83 24.05
N GLU A 249 -7.51 -6.15 25.27
CA GLU A 249 -8.40 -6.78 26.27
C GLU A 249 -9.49 -5.81 26.76
N ASN A 250 -9.14 -4.58 27.10
CA ASN A 250 -10.08 -3.58 27.61
C ASN A 250 -11.17 -3.24 26.59
N ASN A 251 -10.82 -3.16 25.32
CA ASN A 251 -11.74 -2.86 24.24
C ASN A 251 -12.38 -4.11 23.62
N LYS A 252 -12.00 -5.32 24.09
CA LYS A 252 -12.48 -6.62 23.57
C LYS A 252 -12.36 -6.72 22.04
N LEU A 253 -11.22 -6.27 21.51
CA LEU A 253 -11.00 -6.22 20.06
C LEU A 253 -11.03 -7.62 19.44
N GLU A 254 -10.56 -8.64 20.16
CA GLU A 254 -10.63 -10.04 19.75
C GLU A 254 -10.92 -10.93 20.97
N PRO A 255 -12.19 -11.33 21.19
CA PRO A 255 -12.58 -12.09 22.38
C PRO A 255 -11.99 -13.50 22.48
N SER A 256 -11.47 -14.05 21.37
CA SER A 256 -10.92 -15.40 21.33
C SER A 256 -9.48 -15.50 21.86
N ILE A 257 -8.88 -14.37 22.26
CA ILE A 257 -7.51 -14.32 22.77
C ILE A 257 -7.41 -13.63 24.13
N THR A 258 -6.29 -13.92 24.80
CA THR A 258 -5.85 -13.23 26.02
C THR A 258 -4.31 -13.23 26.07
N PHE A 259 -3.74 -12.67 27.12
CA PHE A 259 -2.28 -12.58 27.27
C PHE A 259 -1.81 -13.22 28.56
N VAL A 260 -0.52 -13.58 28.61
CA VAL A 260 0.12 -14.09 29.82
C VAL A 260 0.07 -13.02 30.92
N LYS A 261 -0.41 -13.42 32.13
CA LYS A 261 -0.57 -12.53 33.28
C LYS A 261 0.14 -13.09 34.52
N ASN A 262 0.60 -12.19 35.37
CA ASN A 262 1.10 -12.55 36.70
C ASN A 262 -0.03 -12.88 37.68
N ALA A 263 0.33 -13.26 38.91
CA ALA A 263 -0.63 -13.60 39.98
C ALA A 263 -1.58 -12.44 40.33
N GLN A 264 -1.25 -11.20 40.00
CA GLN A 264 -2.09 -10.02 40.24
C GLN A 264 -2.98 -9.69 39.02
N GLY A 265 -3.01 -10.55 37.99
CA GLY A 265 -3.83 -10.38 36.80
C GLY A 265 -3.28 -9.33 35.81
N LYS A 266 -2.06 -8.84 35.99
CA LYS A 266 -1.41 -7.88 35.08
C LYS A 266 -0.60 -8.61 34.02
N ILE A 267 -0.60 -8.10 32.81
CA ILE A 267 0.21 -8.64 31.69
C ILE A 267 1.69 -8.65 32.06
N ASP A 268 2.33 -9.81 31.91
CA ASP A 268 3.70 -10.07 32.34
C ASP A 268 4.63 -10.47 31.18
N ASN A 269 5.05 -9.46 30.44
CA ASN A 269 6.02 -9.63 29.36
C ASN A 269 7.42 -10.05 29.88
N GLY A 270 7.75 -9.70 31.11
CA GLY A 270 9.01 -10.06 31.73
C GLY A 270 9.16 -11.55 31.93
N ALA A 271 8.15 -12.20 32.55
CA ALA A 271 8.13 -13.64 32.75
C ALA A 271 8.16 -14.40 31.41
N VAL A 272 7.42 -13.93 30.41
CA VAL A 272 7.41 -14.51 29.07
C VAL A 272 8.80 -14.47 28.43
N LEU A 273 9.49 -13.33 28.48
CA LEU A 273 10.83 -13.21 27.89
C LEU A 273 11.87 -14.07 28.63
N GLN A 274 11.79 -14.19 29.96
CA GLN A 274 12.66 -15.09 30.71
C GLN A 274 12.48 -16.55 30.26
N GLU A 275 11.26 -17.02 30.13
CA GLU A 275 10.96 -18.38 29.63
C GLU A 275 11.46 -18.59 28.20
N VAL A 276 11.24 -17.61 27.32
CA VAL A 276 11.70 -17.66 25.92
C VAL A 276 13.22 -17.71 25.83
N LEU A 277 13.93 -16.89 26.60
CA LEU A 277 15.40 -16.89 26.63
C LEU A 277 15.97 -18.22 27.11
N LEU A 278 15.38 -18.85 28.13
CA LEU A 278 15.75 -20.19 28.55
C LEU A 278 15.56 -21.23 27.42
N GLY A 279 14.45 -21.12 26.70
CA GLY A 279 14.20 -21.96 25.51
C GLY A 279 15.21 -21.75 24.39
N LEU A 280 15.63 -20.52 24.15
CA LEU A 280 16.65 -20.19 23.14
C LEU A 280 18.06 -20.68 23.54
N GLU A 281 18.42 -20.59 24.81
CA GLU A 281 19.69 -21.14 25.32
C GLU A 281 19.78 -22.66 25.15
N GLN A 282 18.67 -23.38 25.30
CA GLN A 282 18.58 -24.83 25.13
C GLN A 282 18.38 -25.25 23.67
N HIS A 283 18.12 -24.30 22.76
CA HIS A 283 17.86 -24.62 21.36
C HIS A 283 19.10 -25.21 20.68
N PRO A 284 18.98 -26.29 19.85
CA PRO A 284 20.12 -26.97 19.21
C PRO A 284 21.03 -26.04 18.41
N LEU A 285 20.47 -25.01 17.76
CA LEU A 285 21.22 -24.03 16.97
C LEU A 285 21.90 -22.94 17.82
N ARG A 286 21.57 -22.80 19.10
CA ARG A 286 22.14 -21.81 20.04
C ARG A 286 22.32 -20.45 19.39
N PRO A 287 21.26 -19.65 19.23
CA PRO A 287 21.31 -18.38 18.48
C PRO A 287 22.34 -17.40 19.04
N GLN A 288 23.12 -16.81 18.16
CA GLN A 288 24.22 -15.88 18.46
C GLN A 288 23.80 -14.42 18.31
N LEU A 289 22.73 -14.16 17.54
CA LEU A 289 22.12 -12.85 17.33
C LEU A 289 20.64 -12.94 17.65
N LEU A 290 20.18 -12.17 18.64
CA LEU A 290 18.78 -12.17 19.07
C LEU A 290 18.07 -10.89 18.64
N ILE A 291 16.90 -11.04 18.04
CA ILE A 291 16.03 -9.98 17.56
C ILE A 291 14.68 -10.10 18.24
N LEU A 292 14.19 -9.02 18.81
CA LEU A 292 12.84 -8.93 19.37
C LEU A 292 11.94 -8.07 18.44
N LEU A 293 10.87 -8.65 17.94
CA LEU A 293 9.78 -7.95 17.25
C LEU A 293 8.77 -7.54 18.32
N TYR A 294 8.85 -6.30 18.74
CA TYR A 294 8.09 -5.77 19.86
C TYR A 294 6.96 -4.84 19.39
N GLN A 295 5.74 -5.31 19.44
CA GLN A 295 4.53 -4.54 19.10
C GLN A 295 4.14 -3.57 20.22
N GLY A 296 5.03 -2.61 20.50
CA GLY A 296 4.87 -1.58 21.51
C GLY A 296 5.62 -0.31 21.16
N SER A 297 5.62 0.68 22.07
CA SER A 297 6.26 1.97 21.85
C SER A 297 7.80 1.89 21.97
N ALA A 298 8.47 2.95 21.50
CA ALA A 298 9.92 3.07 21.64
C ALA A 298 10.35 3.20 23.11
N GLU A 299 9.53 3.83 23.95
CA GLU A 299 9.76 3.98 25.39
C GLU A 299 9.69 2.62 26.10
N GLU A 300 8.66 1.80 25.81
CA GLU A 300 8.56 0.44 26.32
C GLU A 300 9.74 -0.42 25.85
N ALA A 301 10.12 -0.31 24.57
CA ALA A 301 11.27 -1.01 24.00
C ALA A 301 12.59 -0.62 24.70
N ALA A 302 12.75 0.64 25.10
CA ALA A 302 13.93 1.10 25.86
C ALA A 302 14.01 0.50 27.27
N LEU A 303 12.87 0.27 27.92
CA LEU A 303 12.83 -0.43 29.20
C LEU A 303 13.22 -1.90 29.02
N LEU A 304 12.68 -2.58 28.00
CA LEU A 304 13.05 -3.95 27.69
C LEU A 304 14.53 -4.11 27.33
N ALA A 305 15.10 -3.18 26.58
CA ALA A 305 16.53 -3.18 26.24
C ALA A 305 17.45 -3.10 27.46
N ARG A 306 16.97 -2.43 28.54
CA ARG A 306 17.67 -2.37 29.83
C ARG A 306 17.58 -3.70 30.59
N ASP A 307 16.38 -4.28 30.63
CA ASP A 307 16.07 -5.43 31.47
C ASP A 307 16.46 -6.75 30.79
N PHE A 308 16.53 -6.76 29.44
CA PHE A 308 16.89 -7.90 28.61
C PHE A 308 18.00 -7.56 27.58
N PRO A 309 19.23 -7.28 28.05
CA PRO A 309 20.36 -6.88 27.20
C PRO A 309 20.84 -7.99 26.23
N GLN A 310 20.30 -9.19 26.33
CA GLN A 310 20.57 -10.32 25.44
C GLN A 310 20.06 -10.06 24.02
N PHE A 311 19.06 -9.20 23.82
CA PHE A 311 18.59 -8.81 22.50
C PHE A 311 19.51 -7.73 21.90
N GLN A 312 20.14 -8.04 20.77
CA GLN A 312 20.97 -7.07 20.04
C GLN A 312 20.14 -6.07 19.24
N VAL A 313 18.94 -6.48 18.80
CA VAL A 313 18.02 -5.62 18.04
C VAL A 313 16.60 -5.76 18.62
N ILE A 314 15.98 -4.65 18.94
CA ILE A 314 14.56 -4.58 19.25
C ILE A 314 13.89 -3.72 18.17
N VAL A 315 12.97 -4.32 17.44
CA VAL A 315 12.14 -3.62 16.44
C VAL A 315 10.85 -3.22 17.12
N CYS A 316 10.49 -1.94 17.05
CA CYS A 316 9.26 -1.44 17.67
C CYS A 316 8.43 -0.57 16.72
N ARG A 317 7.20 -0.25 17.13
CA ARG A 317 6.26 0.58 16.37
C ARG A 317 6.77 2.03 16.27
N SER A 318 6.36 2.71 15.21
CA SER A 318 6.44 4.16 15.06
C SER A 318 5.04 4.76 15.03
N GLU A 319 4.88 5.92 15.64
CA GLU A 319 3.68 6.76 15.44
C GLU A 319 3.74 7.51 14.10
N GLU A 320 4.95 7.71 13.56
CA GLU A 320 5.19 8.49 12.36
C GLU A 320 5.32 7.59 11.12
N SER A 321 4.80 8.07 10.00
CA SER A 321 4.93 7.39 8.70
C SER A 321 6.37 7.28 8.25
N GLU A 322 7.19 8.27 8.57
CA GLU A 322 8.62 8.32 8.30
C GLU A 322 9.39 8.01 9.59
N PRO A 323 10.12 6.88 9.65
CA PRO A 323 10.82 6.47 10.85
C PRO A 323 12.05 7.34 11.07
N PRO A 324 12.59 7.40 12.32
CA PRO A 324 13.85 8.08 12.59
C PRO A 324 14.99 7.58 11.71
N GLN A 325 15.81 8.49 11.20
CA GLN A 325 16.96 8.15 10.37
C GLN A 325 17.98 7.26 11.10
N PHE A 326 18.12 7.44 12.41
CA PHE A 326 19.04 6.69 13.25
C PHE A 326 18.28 5.92 14.33
N PRO A 327 18.70 4.67 14.66
CA PRO A 327 18.11 3.91 15.75
C PRO A 327 18.52 4.49 17.10
N THR A 328 17.70 4.29 18.10
CA THR A 328 18.09 4.54 19.48
C THR A 328 19.00 3.40 19.98
N ARG A 329 20.03 3.71 20.75
CA ARG A 329 20.86 2.71 21.42
C ARG A 329 20.51 2.66 22.90
N SER A 330 20.51 1.45 23.46
CA SER A 330 20.40 1.26 24.91
C SER A 330 21.56 1.97 25.65
N LYS A 331 21.38 2.32 26.93
CA LYS A 331 22.39 3.05 27.71
C LYS A 331 23.75 2.36 27.75
N ASN A 332 23.79 1.02 27.74
CA ASN A 332 25.02 0.22 27.68
C ASN A 332 25.54 0.02 26.24
N GLY A 333 24.84 0.55 25.23
CA GLY A 333 25.22 0.46 23.81
C GLY A 333 25.04 -0.91 23.15
N SER A 334 24.59 -1.93 23.88
CA SER A 334 24.51 -3.33 23.39
C SER A 334 23.33 -3.58 22.47
N THR A 335 22.23 -2.84 22.63
CA THR A 335 20.98 -3.04 21.90
C THR A 335 20.67 -1.87 20.97
N LEU A 336 20.31 -2.17 19.72
CA LEU A 336 19.69 -1.22 18.80
C LEU A 336 18.17 -1.28 18.93
N ILE A 337 17.52 -0.15 19.13
CA ILE A 337 16.06 0.00 19.10
C ILE A 337 15.70 0.67 17.79
N VAL A 338 15.05 -0.10 16.91
CA VAL A 338 14.72 0.29 15.53
C VAL A 338 13.22 0.50 15.42
N GLN A 339 12.81 1.71 15.07
CA GLN A 339 11.43 2.00 14.72
C GLN A 339 11.19 1.73 13.22
N VAL A 340 10.03 1.16 12.87
CA VAL A 340 9.60 0.99 11.49
C VAL A 340 8.65 2.13 11.11
N GLY A 341 8.70 2.58 9.85
CA GLY A 341 7.73 3.54 9.34
C GLY A 341 6.52 2.84 8.74
N HIS A 342 5.55 3.62 8.28
CA HIS A 342 4.30 3.10 7.75
C HIS A 342 4.38 2.75 6.26
N LYS A 343 3.53 1.79 5.84
CA LYS A 343 3.26 1.44 4.43
C LYS A 343 4.49 0.99 3.65
N GLY A 344 5.53 0.54 4.38
CA GLY A 344 6.76 0.03 3.75
C GLY A 344 7.43 1.04 2.81
N ARG A 345 7.34 2.34 3.12
CA ARG A 345 8.05 3.40 2.38
C ARG A 345 9.55 3.33 2.59
N TYR A 346 9.94 2.87 3.75
CA TYR A 346 11.31 2.65 4.17
C TYR A 346 11.51 1.22 4.66
N VAL A 347 12.74 0.76 4.62
CA VAL A 347 13.19 -0.44 5.33
C VAL A 347 14.42 -0.11 6.16
N GLY A 348 14.47 -0.65 7.38
CA GLY A 348 15.69 -0.64 8.18
C GLY A 348 16.61 -1.78 7.75
N VAL A 349 17.90 -1.55 7.73
CA VAL A 349 18.90 -2.59 7.47
C VAL A 349 19.92 -2.59 8.59
N VAL A 350 20.08 -3.74 9.28
CA VAL A 350 21.11 -3.93 10.29
C VAL A 350 22.15 -4.91 9.77
N GLY A 351 23.39 -4.46 9.69
CA GLY A 351 24.55 -5.33 9.43
C GLY A 351 25.23 -5.71 10.73
N ALA A 352 25.37 -7.01 10.99
CA ALA A 352 26.08 -7.55 12.15
C ALA A 352 27.49 -8.01 11.73
N PHE A 353 28.51 -7.41 12.35
CA PHE A 353 29.92 -7.72 12.12
C PHE A 353 30.51 -8.32 13.39
N PRO A 354 31.11 -9.53 13.33
CA PRO A 354 31.68 -10.16 14.51
C PRO A 354 32.89 -9.39 15.04
N GLN A 355 32.97 -9.31 16.36
CA GLN A 355 34.11 -8.73 17.08
C GLN A 355 34.85 -9.82 17.90
N ARG A 356 36.06 -9.49 18.33
CA ARG A 356 36.82 -10.35 19.28
C ARG A 356 36.00 -10.50 20.57
N GLY A 357 35.93 -11.72 21.11
CA GLY A 357 35.15 -12.00 22.31
C GLY A 357 33.68 -12.35 22.10
N GLY A 358 33.24 -12.55 20.84
CA GLY A 358 31.89 -13.05 20.53
C GLY A 358 30.79 -11.98 20.53
N SER A 359 31.16 -10.71 20.66
CA SER A 359 30.21 -9.60 20.56
C SER A 359 30.01 -9.15 19.11
N TRP A 360 28.98 -8.35 18.89
CA TRP A 360 28.61 -7.81 17.57
C TRP A 360 28.86 -6.31 17.46
N GLN A 361 29.48 -5.87 16.37
CA GLN A 361 29.42 -4.49 15.91
C GLN A 361 28.24 -4.36 14.98
N LEU A 362 27.23 -3.59 15.40
CA LEU A 362 26.00 -3.38 14.62
C LEU A 362 26.04 -2.01 13.92
N HIS A 363 25.82 -2.06 12.61
CA HIS A 363 25.58 -0.87 11.79
C HIS A 363 24.16 -0.84 11.31
N TYR A 364 23.55 0.33 11.23
CA TYR A 364 22.18 0.52 10.76
C TYR A 364 22.15 1.45 9.56
N GLN A 365 21.25 1.15 8.63
CA GLN A 365 20.94 2.03 7.51
C GLN A 365 19.44 2.07 7.30
N LEU A 366 18.84 3.27 7.34
CA LEU A 366 17.50 3.50 6.82
C LEU A 366 17.57 3.60 5.29
N VAL A 367 16.67 2.91 4.58
CA VAL A 367 16.65 2.89 3.11
C VAL A 367 15.28 3.31 2.60
N PRO A 368 15.15 4.47 1.93
CA PRO A 368 13.92 4.84 1.24
C PRO A 368 13.74 3.99 -0.02
N LEU A 369 12.59 3.35 -0.16
CA LEU A 369 12.28 2.53 -1.35
C LEU A 369 11.79 3.43 -2.49
N THR A 370 12.73 4.10 -3.14
CA THR A 370 12.49 5.01 -4.26
C THR A 370 12.25 4.28 -5.59
N GLU A 371 11.97 5.04 -6.64
CA GLU A 371 11.82 4.50 -8.01
C GLU A 371 13.10 3.88 -8.56
N TYR A 372 14.26 4.12 -7.96
CA TYR A 372 15.53 3.44 -8.28
C TYR A 372 15.42 1.92 -8.18
N TYR A 373 14.58 1.43 -7.26
CA TYR A 373 14.37 0.00 -7.02
C TYR A 373 13.19 -0.58 -7.83
N LEU A 374 12.69 0.09 -8.85
CA LEU A 374 11.78 -0.55 -9.79
C LEU A 374 12.53 -1.65 -10.56
N ALA A 375 11.85 -2.78 -10.81
CA ALA A 375 12.44 -3.86 -11.60
C ALA A 375 12.80 -3.34 -13.00
N PRO A 376 14.05 -3.56 -13.45
CA PRO A 376 14.54 -3.03 -14.73
C PRO A 376 13.93 -3.77 -15.93
N GLY A 377 14.03 -3.13 -17.09
CA GLY A 377 13.61 -3.71 -18.37
C GLY A 377 12.13 -3.50 -18.69
N SER A 378 11.65 -4.25 -19.68
CA SER A 378 10.24 -4.30 -20.09
C SER A 378 9.36 -4.92 -19.00
N ASP A 379 8.02 -4.73 -19.09
CA ASP A 379 7.10 -5.32 -18.12
C ASP A 379 7.20 -6.85 -18.08
N ALA A 380 7.43 -7.50 -19.21
CA ALA A 380 7.61 -8.95 -19.28
C ALA A 380 8.94 -9.41 -18.63
N GLU A 381 10.02 -8.66 -18.76
CA GLU A 381 11.29 -8.94 -18.07
C GLU A 381 11.18 -8.71 -16.58
N ALA A 382 10.55 -7.62 -16.17
CA ALA A 382 10.31 -7.32 -14.77
C ALA A 382 9.47 -8.42 -14.09
N LEU A 383 8.40 -8.90 -14.72
CA LEU A 383 7.58 -10.01 -14.22
C LEU A 383 8.38 -11.30 -14.03
N ARG A 384 9.36 -11.58 -14.89
CA ARG A 384 10.22 -12.76 -14.76
C ARG A 384 11.28 -12.61 -13.67
N ASN A 385 11.83 -11.42 -13.51
CA ASN A 385 13.01 -11.18 -12.68
C ASN A 385 12.67 -10.72 -11.25
N ASN A 386 11.48 -10.16 -11.02
CA ASN A 386 11.03 -9.75 -9.69
C ASN A 386 9.97 -10.73 -9.18
N PRO A 387 10.23 -11.48 -8.09
CA PRO A 387 9.35 -12.56 -7.63
C PRO A 387 8.02 -12.08 -7.06
N VAL A 388 7.89 -10.79 -6.80
CA VAL A 388 6.68 -10.18 -6.21
C VAL A 388 5.69 -9.72 -7.27
N LEU A 389 6.16 -9.33 -8.46
CA LEU A 389 5.27 -8.82 -9.52
C LEU A 389 4.19 -9.83 -9.97
N PRO A 390 4.48 -11.14 -10.12
CA PRO A 390 3.43 -12.14 -10.39
C PRO A 390 2.36 -12.20 -9.29
N LEU A 391 2.76 -12.03 -8.01
CA LEU A 391 1.81 -12.02 -6.88
C LEU A 391 0.89 -10.80 -6.93
N LEU A 392 1.43 -9.64 -7.27
CA LEU A 392 0.63 -8.41 -7.45
C LEU A 392 -0.33 -8.54 -8.65
N GLN A 393 0.09 -9.20 -9.71
CA GLN A 393 -0.76 -9.49 -10.86
C GLN A 393 -1.90 -10.43 -10.48
N THR A 394 -1.60 -11.53 -9.78
CA THR A 394 -2.61 -12.47 -9.25
C THR A 394 -3.59 -11.78 -8.29
N TYR A 395 -3.11 -10.87 -7.43
CA TYR A 395 -3.98 -10.06 -6.58
C TYR A 395 -5.00 -9.27 -7.43
N ALA A 396 -4.52 -8.54 -8.44
CA ALA A 396 -5.40 -7.73 -9.30
C ALA A 396 -6.42 -8.58 -10.07
N GLU A 397 -6.03 -9.76 -10.54
CA GLU A 397 -6.92 -10.73 -11.18
C GLU A 397 -7.98 -11.25 -10.21
N ARG A 398 -7.60 -11.61 -8.97
CA ARG A 398 -8.55 -12.07 -7.93
C ARG A 398 -9.52 -10.96 -7.51
N VAL A 399 -9.10 -9.70 -7.46
CA VAL A 399 -9.98 -8.54 -7.21
C VAL A 399 -11.03 -8.42 -8.31
N ARG A 400 -10.64 -8.51 -9.59
CA ARG A 400 -11.54 -8.50 -10.75
C ARG A 400 -12.50 -9.70 -10.72
N ASP A 401 -11.96 -10.92 -10.60
CA ASP A 401 -12.71 -12.17 -10.75
C ASP A 401 -13.74 -12.39 -9.62
N ARG A 402 -13.46 -11.84 -8.44
CA ARG A 402 -14.41 -11.80 -7.31
C ARG A 402 -15.35 -10.60 -7.35
N ASN A 403 -15.25 -9.76 -8.39
CA ASN A 403 -16.06 -8.56 -8.57
C ASN A 403 -16.11 -7.65 -7.32
N LEU A 404 -14.95 -7.43 -6.68
CA LEU A 404 -14.89 -6.71 -5.43
C LEU A 404 -15.24 -5.22 -5.57
N LEU A 405 -15.14 -4.66 -6.77
CA LEU A 405 -15.59 -3.29 -7.05
C LEU A 405 -17.09 -3.11 -6.78
N GLU A 406 -17.91 -4.07 -7.20
CA GLU A 406 -19.36 -4.01 -6.97
C GLU A 406 -19.77 -4.41 -5.55
N ALA A 407 -18.86 -5.04 -4.79
CA ALA A 407 -19.06 -5.41 -3.40
C ALA A 407 -18.86 -4.25 -2.41
N VAL A 408 -18.47 -3.06 -2.88
CA VAL A 408 -18.31 -1.87 -2.02
C VAL A 408 -19.64 -1.52 -1.36
N SER A 409 -19.64 -1.46 -0.02
CA SER A 409 -20.82 -1.06 0.75
C SER A 409 -21.17 0.40 0.49
N LYS A 410 -22.45 0.66 0.18
CA LYS A 410 -22.96 1.99 -0.12
C LYS A 410 -23.58 2.64 1.11
N ARG A 411 -23.27 3.92 1.33
CA ARG A 411 -23.87 4.75 2.39
C ARG A 411 -24.60 5.96 1.78
N PRO A 412 -25.55 6.57 2.50
CA PRO A 412 -26.13 7.83 2.03
C PRO A 412 -25.04 8.92 1.95
N HIS A 413 -25.13 9.79 0.95
CA HIS A 413 -24.26 10.96 0.89
C HIS A 413 -24.56 11.92 2.06
N PRO A 414 -23.57 12.62 2.66
CA PRO A 414 -23.82 13.53 3.78
C PRO A 414 -24.94 14.58 3.54
N VAL A 415 -24.99 15.14 2.32
CA VAL A 415 -26.08 16.06 1.93
C VAL A 415 -27.45 15.37 1.96
N GLN A 416 -27.54 14.09 1.59
CA GLN A 416 -28.77 13.31 1.67
C GLN A 416 -29.20 13.05 3.13
N ILE A 417 -28.24 12.85 4.04
CA ILE A 417 -28.52 12.72 5.46
C ILE A 417 -29.07 14.02 6.05
N GLN A 418 -28.50 15.15 5.63
CA GLN A 418 -28.94 16.50 6.08
C GLN A 418 -30.29 16.92 5.48
N HIS A 419 -30.61 16.42 4.29
CA HIS A 419 -31.82 16.77 3.53
C HIS A 419 -32.52 15.50 3.03
N PRO A 420 -33.08 14.67 3.92
CA PRO A 420 -33.63 13.35 3.55
C PRO A 420 -34.81 13.44 2.57
N ASP A 421 -35.58 14.52 2.63
CA ASP A 421 -36.77 14.73 1.80
C ASP A 421 -36.44 15.09 0.34
N LEU A 422 -35.18 15.46 0.03
CA LEU A 422 -34.80 15.90 -1.32
C LEU A 422 -34.47 14.73 -2.26
N ASN A 423 -34.27 13.52 -1.77
CA ASN A 423 -33.91 12.32 -2.53
C ASN A 423 -32.85 12.59 -3.61
N LEU A 424 -31.74 13.20 -3.21
CA LEU A 424 -30.67 13.64 -4.11
C LEU A 424 -29.85 12.45 -4.62
N THR A 425 -29.59 12.42 -5.93
CA THR A 425 -28.82 11.39 -6.61
C THR A 425 -27.75 11.98 -7.50
N TYR A 426 -26.72 11.21 -7.82
CA TYR A 426 -25.74 11.55 -8.82
C TYR A 426 -26.32 11.43 -10.23
N TYR A 427 -26.04 12.40 -11.07
CA TYR A 427 -26.67 12.58 -12.38
C TYR A 427 -25.68 12.39 -13.55
N GLY A 428 -24.38 12.61 -13.30
CA GLY A 428 -23.30 12.54 -14.27
C GLY A 428 -23.00 13.88 -14.96
N SER A 429 -21.72 14.13 -15.21
CA SER A 429 -21.20 15.42 -15.73
C SER A 429 -21.83 15.86 -17.05
N HIS A 430 -22.24 14.93 -17.91
CA HIS A 430 -22.88 15.25 -19.19
C HIS A 430 -24.20 16.05 -19.04
N ARG A 431 -24.88 15.91 -17.90
CA ARG A 431 -26.12 16.67 -17.61
C ARG A 431 -25.83 18.14 -17.29
N CYS A 432 -24.66 18.43 -16.74
CA CYS A 432 -24.24 19.77 -16.40
C CYS A 432 -23.91 20.60 -17.65
N GLN A 433 -23.52 19.97 -18.76
CA GLN A 433 -23.10 20.59 -20.01
C GLN A 433 -24.15 21.55 -20.59
N ASN A 434 -25.44 21.22 -20.47
CA ASN A 434 -26.51 21.99 -21.07
C ASN A 434 -26.61 23.44 -20.54
N CYS A 435 -26.29 23.64 -19.25
CA CYS A 435 -26.34 24.96 -18.61
C CYS A 435 -24.96 25.53 -18.32
N HIS A 436 -23.94 24.67 -18.13
CA HIS A 436 -22.57 25.02 -17.77
C HIS A 436 -21.56 24.62 -18.87
N ALA A 437 -21.87 24.96 -20.14
CA ALA A 437 -21.08 24.50 -21.30
C ALA A 437 -19.61 24.92 -21.24
N ALA A 438 -19.31 26.15 -20.80
CA ALA A 438 -17.93 26.63 -20.68
C ALA A 438 -17.14 25.88 -19.62
N ASP A 439 -17.72 25.63 -18.45
CA ASP A 439 -17.12 24.92 -17.33
C ASP A 439 -16.93 23.45 -17.69
N TYR A 440 -17.91 22.85 -18.38
CA TYR A 440 -17.81 21.49 -18.89
C TYR A 440 -16.62 21.31 -19.86
N LEU A 441 -16.39 22.26 -20.77
CA LEU A 441 -15.26 22.21 -21.71
C LEU A 441 -13.90 22.34 -21.00
N LEU A 442 -13.82 23.11 -19.92
CA LEU A 442 -12.63 23.19 -19.09
C LEU A 442 -12.36 21.84 -18.40
N TRP A 443 -13.39 21.28 -17.76
CA TRP A 443 -13.30 19.96 -17.14
C TRP A 443 -12.92 18.88 -18.15
N ALA A 444 -13.54 18.84 -19.32
CA ALA A 444 -13.30 17.83 -20.36
C ALA A 444 -11.83 17.79 -20.85
N LYS A 445 -11.10 18.91 -20.73
CA LYS A 445 -9.67 19.02 -21.04
C LYS A 445 -8.77 18.65 -19.86
N SER A 446 -9.31 18.50 -18.66
CA SER A 446 -8.54 18.23 -17.45
C SER A 446 -8.20 16.73 -17.31
N ALA A 447 -7.18 16.39 -16.51
CA ALA A 447 -6.87 15.00 -16.16
C ALA A 447 -8.02 14.30 -15.41
N HIS A 448 -8.87 15.05 -14.72
CA HIS A 448 -10.02 14.53 -13.99
C HIS A 448 -11.03 13.83 -14.90
N SER A 449 -11.27 14.36 -16.09
CA SER A 449 -12.24 13.80 -17.05
C SER A 449 -11.79 12.48 -17.70
N HIS A 450 -10.54 12.05 -17.47
CA HIS A 450 -9.95 10.81 -18.00
C HIS A 450 -9.40 9.92 -16.88
N ALA A 451 -9.77 10.18 -15.62
CA ALA A 451 -9.15 9.53 -14.47
C ALA A 451 -9.28 7.99 -14.50
N LEU A 452 -10.46 7.44 -14.78
CA LEU A 452 -10.67 5.99 -14.84
C LEU A 452 -9.92 5.35 -16.01
N ASP A 453 -9.90 6.00 -17.18
CA ASP A 453 -9.17 5.50 -18.35
C ASP A 453 -7.67 5.41 -18.08
N THR A 454 -7.14 6.27 -17.21
CA THR A 454 -5.74 6.20 -16.78
C THR A 454 -5.43 4.89 -16.05
N LEU A 455 -6.35 4.38 -15.22
CA LEU A 455 -6.19 3.09 -14.55
C LEU A 455 -6.21 1.92 -15.52
N GLU A 456 -7.02 2.01 -16.57
CA GLU A 456 -7.13 0.97 -17.59
C GLU A 456 -5.94 0.97 -18.56
N GLN A 457 -5.58 2.16 -19.06
CA GLN A 457 -4.63 2.28 -20.16
C GLN A 457 -3.17 2.40 -19.71
N LYS A 458 -2.89 3.01 -18.55
CA LYS A 458 -1.53 3.33 -18.10
C LYS A 458 -1.01 2.44 -16.98
N ALA A 459 -1.88 1.76 -16.21
CA ALA A 459 -1.43 0.84 -15.18
C ALA A 459 -0.85 -0.44 -15.80
N ARG A 460 0.39 -0.80 -15.42
CA ARG A 460 1.13 -1.94 -15.99
C ARG A 460 1.63 -2.95 -14.96
N ARG A 461 1.90 -2.51 -13.75
CA ARG A 461 2.54 -3.33 -12.72
C ARG A 461 1.84 -3.18 -11.36
N PRO A 462 0.73 -3.88 -11.11
CA PRO A 462 -0.08 -4.70 -12.03
C PRO A 462 -0.96 -3.84 -12.94
N ASN A 463 -1.51 -4.46 -13.96
CA ASN A 463 -2.64 -3.93 -14.71
C ASN A 463 -3.97 -4.17 -13.93
N LEU A 464 -5.13 -3.97 -14.55
CA LEU A 464 -6.46 -4.21 -13.98
C LEU A 464 -6.83 -3.33 -12.76
N ARG A 465 -6.12 -2.23 -12.52
CA ARG A 465 -6.40 -1.34 -11.40
C ARG A 465 -7.79 -0.67 -11.47
N HIS A 466 -8.40 -0.61 -12.64
CA HIS A 466 -9.78 -0.12 -12.82
C HIS A 466 -10.86 -1.05 -12.24
N PHE A 467 -10.47 -2.24 -11.72
CA PHE A 467 -11.32 -3.12 -10.92
C PHE A 467 -11.06 -3.02 -9.42
N ASP A 468 -10.02 -2.30 -9.00
CA ASP A 468 -9.64 -2.18 -7.59
C ASP A 468 -10.42 -1.03 -6.92
N PRO A 469 -11.29 -1.32 -5.93
CA PRO A 469 -12.05 -0.29 -5.20
C PRO A 469 -11.22 0.86 -4.67
N GLU A 470 -10.00 0.59 -4.18
CA GLU A 470 -9.12 1.63 -3.63
C GLU A 470 -8.53 2.56 -4.69
N CYS A 471 -8.45 2.11 -5.94
CA CYS A 471 -8.11 2.98 -7.04
C CYS A 471 -9.35 3.75 -7.53
N VAL A 472 -10.45 3.02 -7.71
CA VAL A 472 -11.67 3.53 -8.35
C VAL A 472 -12.39 4.58 -7.47
N ILE A 473 -12.23 4.55 -6.14
CA ILE A 473 -12.81 5.55 -5.23
C ILE A 473 -12.40 6.98 -5.60
N CYS A 474 -11.14 7.18 -5.99
CA CYS A 474 -10.60 8.46 -6.44
C CYS A 474 -10.76 8.69 -7.95
N HIS A 475 -11.15 7.66 -8.72
CA HIS A 475 -11.22 7.71 -10.17
C HIS A 475 -12.65 7.61 -10.73
N SER A 476 -13.67 7.77 -9.86
CA SER A 476 -15.10 7.76 -10.22
C SER A 476 -15.90 8.71 -9.33
N VAL A 477 -17.18 8.91 -9.68
CA VAL A 477 -18.10 9.74 -8.90
C VAL A 477 -18.80 8.90 -7.84
N GLY A 478 -18.52 9.16 -6.57
CA GLY A 478 -19.32 8.68 -5.45
C GLY A 478 -19.36 7.16 -5.26
N LEU A 479 -18.26 6.43 -5.51
CA LEU A 479 -18.21 4.96 -5.37
C LEU A 479 -18.77 4.46 -4.03
N GLU A 480 -18.56 5.18 -2.95
CA GLU A 480 -19.03 4.81 -1.60
C GLU A 480 -20.50 5.22 -1.30
N TYR A 481 -21.17 5.91 -2.22
CA TYR A 481 -22.53 6.46 -1.98
C TYR A 481 -23.61 5.72 -2.78
N GLN A 482 -24.85 5.70 -2.23
CA GLN A 482 -25.97 4.88 -2.73
C GLN A 482 -26.27 5.06 -4.22
N SER A 483 -26.25 6.29 -4.74
CA SER A 483 -26.49 6.58 -6.15
C SER A 483 -25.21 6.77 -6.98
N GLY A 484 -24.04 6.47 -6.39
CA GLY A 484 -22.75 6.67 -7.01
C GLY A 484 -22.31 5.55 -7.95
N PHE A 485 -21.10 5.64 -8.43
CA PHE A 485 -20.49 4.69 -9.35
C PHE A 485 -20.56 3.25 -8.83
N VAL A 486 -20.89 2.31 -9.73
CA VAL A 486 -20.92 0.86 -9.44
C VAL A 486 -19.88 0.14 -10.29
N SER A 487 -19.96 0.30 -11.61
CA SER A 487 -18.98 -0.22 -12.58
C SER A 487 -19.11 0.56 -13.89
N ALA A 488 -18.09 0.45 -14.74
CA ALA A 488 -18.05 1.13 -16.03
C ALA A 488 -19.23 0.77 -16.94
N SER A 489 -19.81 -0.43 -16.79
CA SER A 489 -20.98 -0.90 -17.55
C SER A 489 -22.31 -0.47 -16.94
N LYS A 490 -22.44 -0.50 -15.59
CA LYS A 490 -23.71 -0.19 -14.90
C LYS A 490 -23.97 1.30 -14.75
N THR A 491 -22.93 2.10 -14.51
CA THR A 491 -23.04 3.53 -14.29
C THR A 491 -22.02 4.33 -15.13
N PRO A 492 -22.07 4.20 -16.48
CA PRO A 492 -21.06 4.81 -17.36
C PRO A 492 -20.97 6.34 -17.24
N ALA A 493 -22.07 7.03 -16.89
CA ALA A 493 -22.12 8.46 -16.69
C ALA A 493 -21.33 8.95 -15.47
N LEU A 494 -20.99 8.08 -14.55
CA LEU A 494 -20.26 8.36 -13.30
C LEU A 494 -18.78 7.95 -13.34
N LYS A 495 -18.28 7.60 -14.54
CA LYS A 495 -16.84 7.38 -14.77
C LYS A 495 -16.07 8.68 -14.51
N HIS A 496 -14.80 8.53 -14.13
CA HIS A 496 -13.86 9.63 -13.92
C HIS A 496 -14.18 10.51 -12.71
N VAL A 497 -13.36 11.51 -12.44
CA VAL A 497 -13.63 12.56 -11.44
C VAL A 497 -14.54 13.59 -12.10
N GLY A 498 -15.85 13.43 -11.92
CA GLY A 498 -16.85 14.29 -12.52
C GLY A 498 -17.13 15.56 -11.72
N CYS A 499 -18.01 16.42 -12.26
CA CYS A 499 -18.45 17.65 -11.58
C CYS A 499 -18.94 17.34 -10.17
N GLU A 500 -19.73 16.29 -10.01
CA GLU A 500 -20.35 15.90 -8.75
C GLU A 500 -19.39 15.26 -7.74
N SER A 501 -18.13 14.95 -8.14
CA SER A 501 -17.09 14.55 -7.18
C SER A 501 -16.73 15.70 -6.24
N CYS A 502 -16.84 16.96 -6.73
CA CYS A 502 -16.60 18.17 -5.97
C CYS A 502 -17.88 18.84 -5.50
N HIS A 503 -18.93 18.84 -6.35
CA HIS A 503 -20.16 19.57 -6.09
C HIS A 503 -21.22 18.77 -5.33
N GLY A 504 -21.07 17.45 -5.20
CA GLY A 504 -22.09 16.58 -4.62
C GLY A 504 -23.20 16.18 -5.59
N PRO A 505 -24.20 15.39 -5.15
CA PRO A 505 -25.27 14.86 -6.00
C PRO A 505 -26.15 15.97 -6.58
N GLY A 506 -26.17 16.09 -7.90
CA GLY A 506 -26.72 17.24 -8.62
C GLY A 506 -28.15 17.12 -9.12
N SER A 507 -28.84 16.01 -8.88
CA SER A 507 -30.19 15.76 -9.46
C SER A 507 -31.20 16.83 -9.09
N GLY A 508 -31.22 17.30 -7.84
CA GLY A 508 -32.14 18.35 -7.39
C GLY A 508 -31.92 19.65 -8.12
N HIS A 509 -30.68 20.14 -8.21
CA HIS A 509 -30.32 21.35 -8.92
C HIS A 509 -30.61 21.22 -10.42
N ALA A 510 -30.29 20.12 -11.06
CA ALA A 510 -30.52 19.89 -12.48
C ALA A 510 -32.03 19.87 -12.81
N THR A 511 -32.87 19.43 -11.89
CA THR A 511 -34.35 19.41 -12.06
C THR A 511 -34.97 20.79 -11.81
N ASN A 512 -34.46 21.56 -10.84
CA ASN A 512 -34.94 22.90 -10.53
C ASN A 512 -33.77 23.89 -10.38
N PRO A 513 -33.17 24.33 -11.51
CA PRO A 513 -31.92 25.08 -11.52
C PRO A 513 -32.05 26.49 -10.94
N GLN A 514 -33.26 27.05 -10.84
CA GLN A 514 -33.50 28.41 -10.29
C GLN A 514 -33.71 28.40 -8.76
N HIS A 515 -33.80 27.22 -8.13
CA HIS A 515 -34.02 27.13 -6.68
C HIS A 515 -32.75 27.45 -5.91
N ALA A 516 -32.70 28.58 -5.21
CA ALA A 516 -31.51 29.09 -4.51
C ALA A 516 -30.92 28.09 -3.50
N GLY A 517 -31.77 27.38 -2.75
CA GLY A 517 -31.30 26.35 -1.81
C GLY A 517 -30.59 25.19 -2.51
N LEU A 518 -31.09 24.71 -3.66
CA LEU A 518 -30.46 23.65 -4.43
C LEU A 518 -29.14 24.12 -5.10
N GLN A 519 -29.06 25.39 -5.50
CA GLN A 519 -27.79 25.98 -5.97
C GLN A 519 -26.75 26.02 -4.85
N LEU A 520 -27.17 26.35 -3.61
CA LEU A 520 -26.26 26.40 -2.46
C LEU A 520 -25.69 25.00 -2.14
N LEU A 521 -26.51 23.96 -2.22
CA LEU A 521 -26.06 22.58 -2.00
C LEU A 521 -24.96 22.13 -2.97
N MET A 522 -24.91 22.73 -4.19
CA MET A 522 -23.85 22.47 -5.17
C MET A 522 -22.54 23.22 -4.88
N SER A 523 -22.45 23.92 -3.76
CA SER A 523 -21.25 24.66 -3.33
C SER A 523 -20.88 24.31 -1.89
N PRO A 524 -20.49 23.06 -1.60
CA PRO A 524 -20.29 22.56 -0.23
C PRO A 524 -19.18 23.30 0.55
N TRP A 525 -18.34 24.07 -0.12
CA TRP A 525 -17.35 24.94 0.50
C TRP A 525 -17.91 26.29 0.98
N LYS A 526 -19.13 26.66 0.59
CA LYS A 526 -19.80 27.89 1.04
C LYS A 526 -20.69 27.62 2.25
N GLN A 527 -20.44 28.30 3.35
CA GLN A 527 -21.27 28.28 4.56
C GLN A 527 -21.87 29.67 4.84
N GLU A 528 -21.20 30.73 4.41
CA GLU A 528 -21.61 32.11 4.58
C GLU A 528 -21.60 32.83 3.22
N ALA A 529 -22.38 33.92 3.11
CA ALA A 529 -22.48 34.72 1.89
C ALA A 529 -21.13 35.33 1.45
N ALA A 530 -20.24 35.60 2.40
CA ALA A 530 -18.91 36.13 2.18
C ALA A 530 -17.88 35.09 1.74
N ASP A 531 -18.20 33.80 1.82
CA ASP A 531 -17.27 32.70 1.51
C ASP A 531 -16.99 32.68 0.01
N ARG A 532 -15.71 32.90 -0.32
CA ARG A 532 -15.19 32.86 -1.69
C ARG A 532 -13.72 32.53 -1.70
N LEU A 533 -13.26 31.86 -2.73
CA LEU A 533 -11.84 31.66 -2.97
C LEU A 533 -11.16 33.00 -3.29
N PRO A 534 -9.85 33.14 -3.02
CA PRO A 534 -9.04 34.22 -3.56
C PRO A 534 -9.14 34.28 -5.09
N SER A 535 -8.84 35.43 -5.69
CA SER A 535 -8.79 35.55 -7.14
C SER A 535 -7.76 34.60 -7.74
N LEU A 536 -7.96 34.21 -9.01
CA LEU A 536 -7.03 33.32 -9.71
C LEU A 536 -5.60 33.89 -9.73
N GLU A 537 -5.47 35.20 -9.85
CA GLU A 537 -4.20 35.91 -9.78
C GLU A 537 -3.54 35.76 -8.40
N THR A 538 -4.31 35.94 -7.33
CA THR A 538 -3.83 35.71 -5.95
C THR A 538 -3.38 34.26 -5.74
N MET A 539 -4.15 33.28 -6.24
CA MET A 539 -3.81 31.86 -6.15
C MET A 539 -2.49 31.57 -6.89
N LYS A 540 -2.31 32.11 -8.10
CA LYS A 540 -1.06 31.96 -8.87
C LYS A 540 0.13 32.61 -8.16
N LYS A 541 -0.06 33.80 -7.56
CA LYS A 541 0.96 34.46 -6.76
C LYS A 541 1.39 33.60 -5.56
N LEU A 542 0.42 33.04 -4.83
CA LEU A 542 0.70 32.13 -3.72
C LEU A 542 1.44 30.88 -4.19
N ALA A 543 1.07 30.32 -5.34
CA ALA A 543 1.74 29.15 -5.92
C ALA A 543 3.23 29.37 -6.24
N SER A 544 3.64 30.61 -6.52
CA SER A 544 5.03 30.95 -6.86
C SER A 544 5.94 31.17 -5.65
N LEU A 545 5.37 31.23 -4.43
CA LEU A 545 6.13 31.46 -3.21
C LEU A 545 6.73 30.16 -2.67
N PRO A 546 7.90 30.23 -2.01
CA PRO A 546 8.40 29.13 -1.17
C PRO A 546 7.37 28.76 -0.09
N LEU A 547 7.33 27.48 0.31
CA LEU A 547 6.27 26.97 1.21
C LEU A 547 6.12 27.77 2.53
N VAL A 548 7.22 28.25 3.10
CA VAL A 548 7.18 29.06 4.34
C VAL A 548 6.49 30.40 4.08
N GLU A 549 6.91 31.11 3.03
CA GLU A 549 6.32 32.39 2.64
C GLU A 549 4.86 32.23 2.17
N GLN A 550 4.55 31.14 1.46
CA GLN A 550 3.20 30.80 1.04
C GLN A 550 2.26 30.69 2.25
N ARG A 551 2.67 29.96 3.32
CA ARG A 551 1.88 29.84 4.56
C ARG A 551 1.67 31.19 5.26
N GLN A 552 2.68 32.06 5.29
CA GLN A 552 2.56 33.40 5.86
C GLN A 552 1.59 34.26 5.03
N ALA A 553 1.71 34.24 3.71
CA ALA A 553 0.84 34.99 2.82
C ALA A 553 -0.63 34.46 2.85
N GLU A 554 -0.82 33.15 3.04
CA GLU A 554 -2.13 32.54 3.27
C GLU A 554 -2.77 33.05 4.57
N GLN A 555 -2.00 33.16 5.66
CA GLN A 555 -2.49 33.72 6.92
C GLN A 555 -2.90 35.20 6.81
N ALA A 556 -2.34 35.93 5.87
CA ALA A 556 -2.71 37.33 5.61
C ALA A 556 -4.01 37.48 4.78
N LEU A 557 -4.54 36.40 4.20
CA LEU A 557 -5.83 36.45 3.49
C LEU A 557 -6.99 36.78 4.43
N PRO A 558 -8.08 37.42 3.92
CA PRO A 558 -9.32 37.57 4.68
C PRO A 558 -9.81 36.23 5.24
N ILE A 559 -10.37 36.23 6.44
CA ILE A 559 -10.79 35.00 7.14
C ILE A 559 -11.78 34.15 6.33
N SER A 560 -12.71 34.79 5.60
CA SER A 560 -13.66 34.10 4.70
C SER A 560 -12.94 33.38 3.57
N GLN A 561 -11.88 33.98 3.00
CA GLN A 561 -11.09 33.33 1.95
C GLN A 561 -10.26 32.16 2.51
N ARG A 562 -9.62 32.30 3.67
CA ARG A 562 -8.87 31.21 4.32
C ARG A 562 -9.76 30.01 4.60
N ARG A 563 -10.92 30.22 5.23
CA ARG A 563 -11.88 29.14 5.49
C ARG A 563 -12.34 28.44 4.21
N THR A 564 -12.55 29.20 3.14
CA THR A 564 -12.95 28.63 1.84
C THR A 564 -11.80 27.81 1.22
N VAL A 565 -10.56 28.31 1.28
CA VAL A 565 -9.35 27.58 0.86
C VAL A 565 -9.21 26.26 1.63
N GLU A 566 -9.34 26.29 2.95
CA GLU A 566 -9.25 25.09 3.81
C GLU A 566 -10.32 24.04 3.44
N ARG A 567 -11.58 24.47 3.21
CA ARG A 567 -12.66 23.55 2.83
C ARG A 567 -12.44 22.94 1.45
N VAL A 568 -12.02 23.75 0.47
CA VAL A 568 -11.72 23.24 -0.87
C VAL A 568 -10.50 22.32 -0.83
N ALA A 569 -9.45 22.67 -0.10
CA ALA A 569 -8.29 21.80 0.08
C ALA A 569 -8.68 20.46 0.71
N SER A 570 -9.48 20.48 1.79
CA SER A 570 -9.97 19.26 2.46
C SER A 570 -10.79 18.37 1.53
N MET A 571 -11.58 18.98 0.61
CA MET A 571 -12.33 18.25 -0.40
C MET A 571 -11.39 17.59 -1.43
N CYS A 572 -10.37 18.30 -1.90
CA CYS A 572 -9.36 17.75 -2.83
C CYS A 572 -8.54 16.64 -2.18
N MET A 573 -8.21 16.79 -0.90
CA MET A 573 -7.40 15.83 -0.13
C MET A 573 -8.11 14.49 0.15
N LYS A 574 -9.37 14.35 -0.19
CA LYS A 574 -10.02 13.03 -0.20
C LYS A 574 -9.40 12.07 -1.23
N CYS A 575 -8.78 12.61 -2.27
CA CYS A 575 -8.09 11.85 -3.32
C CYS A 575 -6.59 12.23 -3.41
N HIS A 576 -6.26 13.51 -3.20
CA HIS A 576 -4.90 14.04 -3.16
C HIS A 576 -4.37 14.03 -1.72
N ASP A 577 -4.47 12.88 -1.05
CA ASP A 577 -3.96 12.69 0.30
C ASP A 577 -2.43 12.50 0.32
N HIS A 578 -1.85 12.48 1.51
CA HIS A 578 -0.40 12.32 1.68
C HIS A 578 0.15 11.01 1.09
N ASP A 579 -0.66 9.96 1.01
CA ASP A 579 -0.24 8.67 0.48
C ASP A 579 -0.21 8.65 -1.05
N ASN A 580 -1.18 9.30 -1.68
CA ASN A 580 -1.39 9.29 -3.12
C ASN A 580 -0.77 10.51 -3.81
N ASP A 581 -0.77 11.66 -3.14
CA ASP A 581 -0.18 12.90 -3.65
C ASP A 581 0.54 13.69 -2.54
N PRO A 582 1.73 13.21 -2.08
CA PRO A 582 2.46 13.80 -0.95
C PRO A 582 2.91 15.25 -1.20
N TYR A 583 2.85 15.71 -2.45
CA TYR A 583 3.23 17.07 -2.85
C TYR A 583 2.03 17.92 -3.25
N PHE A 584 0.81 17.48 -2.88
CA PHE A 584 -0.38 18.26 -3.18
C PHE A 584 -0.27 19.68 -2.64
N ASN A 585 -0.49 20.64 -3.53
CA ASN A 585 -0.56 22.06 -3.21
C ASN A 585 -1.74 22.68 -3.96
N LEU A 586 -2.79 23.08 -3.24
CA LEU A 586 -4.01 23.63 -3.84
C LEU A 586 -3.72 24.81 -4.76
N TYR A 587 -2.79 25.69 -4.41
CA TYR A 587 -2.47 26.88 -5.20
C TYR A 587 -1.85 26.53 -6.55
N VAL A 588 -1.10 25.43 -6.63
CA VAL A 588 -0.51 24.92 -7.89
C VAL A 588 -1.54 24.17 -8.72
N TYR A 589 -2.46 23.43 -8.07
CA TYR A 589 -3.42 22.58 -8.76
C TYR A 589 -4.69 23.32 -9.18
N TRP A 590 -5.18 24.25 -8.34
CA TRP A 590 -6.43 24.98 -8.59
C TRP A 590 -6.48 25.70 -9.95
N PRO A 591 -5.44 26.44 -10.40
CA PRO A 591 -5.46 27.11 -11.70
C PRO A 591 -5.70 26.20 -12.91
N LYS A 592 -5.47 24.89 -12.76
CA LYS A 592 -5.65 23.89 -13.84
C LYS A 592 -7.11 23.46 -14.01
N ILE A 593 -7.93 23.67 -12.98
CA ILE A 593 -9.34 23.24 -12.95
C ILE A 593 -10.32 24.36 -12.58
N ALA A 594 -9.82 25.56 -12.30
CA ALA A 594 -10.63 26.70 -11.90
C ALA A 594 -11.65 27.06 -13.00
N HIS A 595 -12.91 27.20 -12.63
CA HIS A 595 -14.01 27.57 -13.49
C HIS A 595 -15.04 28.43 -12.71
N GLY A 596 -16.02 29.05 -13.38
CA GLY A 596 -17.04 29.89 -12.75
C GLY A 596 -16.51 31.16 -12.09
N MET A 597 -15.22 31.45 -12.23
CA MET A 597 -14.61 32.70 -11.75
C MET A 597 -14.79 33.76 -12.84
N LYS A 598 -15.58 34.79 -12.55
CA LYS A 598 -15.59 35.97 -13.43
C LYS A 598 -14.17 36.56 -13.44
N PRO A 599 -13.64 36.98 -14.59
CA PRO A 599 -12.34 37.60 -14.71
C PRO A 599 -12.16 38.80 -13.80
#